data_8b93ee0036e61e16b4d88e5629b610fb
#
_entry.id   8b93ee0036e61e16b4d88e5629b610fb
#
_cell.length_a   1.000
_cell.length_b   1.000
_cell.length_c   1.000
_cell.angle_alpha   90.00
_cell.angle_beta   90.00
_cell.angle_gamma   90.00
#
_symmetry.space_group_name_H-M   'P 1'
#
loop_
_entity.id
_entity.type
_entity.pdbx_description
1 polymer ?
#
loop_
_entity_poly.entity_id
_entity_poly.type
_entity_poly.pdbx_seq_one_letter_code
_entity_poly.pdbx_strand_id
1 'polypeptide(L)'
;MAGKKIKADRDLEEFIAKIADSFVKIELIKFFHYNPHFLGKTGDISLAIGRNPKKVSKGIDDLVLQGILKKNGQKSTAIWSYAPEASMHKKITQFIKTYEGPDLRQWIVNQVIRGGK
;
A
#
# COMPACT_ATOMS: atom_id res chain seq x y z
N MET A 1 -13.52 -13.14 -21.90
CA MET A 1 -12.94 -11.85 -21.54
C MET A 1 -13.55 -11.27 -20.27
N ALA A 2 -14.85 -11.13 -20.26
CA ALA A 2 -15.53 -10.58 -19.09
C ALA A 2 -15.28 -11.42 -17.85
N GLY A 3 -15.27 -12.73 -17.97
CA GLY A 3 -15.06 -13.62 -16.84
C GLY A 3 -13.69 -13.46 -16.20
N LYS A 4 -12.66 -13.30 -17.00
CA LYS A 4 -11.32 -13.10 -16.48
C LYS A 4 -11.19 -11.77 -15.73
N LYS A 5 -11.76 -10.72 -16.29
CA LYS A 5 -11.74 -9.41 -15.66
C LYS A 5 -12.48 -9.44 -14.33
N ILE A 6 -13.62 -10.10 -14.29
CA ILE A 6 -14.41 -10.17 -13.08
C ILE A 6 -13.65 -10.85 -11.96
N LYS A 7 -12.94 -11.93 -12.28
CA LYS A 7 -12.16 -12.64 -11.27
C LYS A 7 -11.00 -11.81 -10.77
N ALA A 8 -10.26 -11.19 -11.69
CA ALA A 8 -9.14 -10.34 -11.32
C ALA A 8 -9.62 -9.13 -10.51
N ASP A 9 -10.77 -8.56 -10.93
CA ASP A 9 -11.33 -7.41 -10.25
C ASP A 9 -11.75 -7.73 -8.83
N ARG A 10 -12.24 -8.95 -8.60
CA ARG A 10 -12.65 -9.35 -7.26
C ARG A 10 -11.49 -9.41 -6.29
N ASP A 11 -10.39 -10.04 -6.69
CA ASP A 11 -9.20 -10.11 -5.87
C ASP A 11 -8.64 -8.71 -5.64
N LEU A 12 -8.67 -7.90 -6.66
CA LEU A 12 -8.20 -6.53 -6.60
C LEU A 12 -9.09 -5.69 -5.70
N GLU A 13 -10.41 -5.87 -5.79
CA GLU A 13 -11.35 -5.20 -4.91
C GLU A 13 -11.06 -5.48 -3.45
N GLU A 14 -10.81 -6.75 -3.14
CA GLU A 14 -10.50 -7.14 -1.77
C GLU A 14 -9.23 -6.47 -1.28
N PHE A 15 -8.21 -6.46 -2.11
CA PHE A 15 -6.94 -5.83 -1.76
C PHE A 15 -7.14 -4.34 -1.48
N ILE A 16 -7.90 -3.67 -2.34
CA ILE A 16 -8.17 -2.24 -2.17
C ILE A 16 -8.99 -2.00 -0.90
N ALA A 17 -10.02 -2.80 -0.67
CA ALA A 17 -10.90 -2.60 0.47
C ALA A 17 -10.20 -2.81 1.81
N LYS A 18 -9.28 -3.77 1.88
CA LYS A 18 -8.64 -4.15 3.13
C LYS A 18 -7.28 -3.52 3.33
N ILE A 19 -6.56 -3.27 2.26
CA ILE A 19 -5.15 -2.88 2.35
C ILE A 19 -4.90 -1.51 1.73
N ALA A 20 -5.26 -1.33 0.48
CA ALA A 20 -4.97 -0.09 -0.25
C ALA A 20 -6.21 0.81 -0.28
N ASP A 21 -6.80 1.04 0.88
CA ASP A 21 -8.09 1.74 0.98
C ASP A 21 -7.96 3.26 1.13
N SER A 22 -6.76 3.79 1.02
CA SER A 22 -6.55 5.24 1.00
C SER A 22 -5.37 5.56 0.09
N PHE A 23 -5.34 6.80 -0.41
CA PHE A 23 -4.26 7.20 -1.30
C PHE A 23 -2.92 7.24 -0.57
N VAL A 24 -2.92 7.55 0.72
CA VAL A 24 -1.69 7.52 1.52
C VAL A 24 -1.13 6.10 1.56
N LYS A 25 -1.99 5.12 1.79
CA LYS A 25 -1.54 3.72 1.81
C LYS A 25 -1.04 3.27 0.44
N ILE A 26 -1.70 3.69 -0.63
CA ILE A 26 -1.24 3.38 -1.97
C ILE A 26 0.16 3.96 -2.20
N GLU A 27 0.37 5.21 -1.79
CA GLU A 27 1.68 5.84 -1.92
C GLU A 27 2.74 5.11 -1.10
N LEU A 28 2.38 4.68 0.11
CA LEU A 28 3.29 3.91 0.96
C LEU A 28 3.66 2.59 0.31
N ILE A 29 2.67 1.88 -0.20
CA ILE A 29 2.87 0.59 -0.85
C ILE A 29 3.79 0.76 -2.07
N LYS A 30 3.53 1.76 -2.88
CA LYS A 30 4.36 2.05 -4.04
C LYS A 30 5.80 2.37 -3.62
N PHE A 31 5.93 3.22 -2.61
CA PHE A 31 7.25 3.64 -2.16
C PHE A 31 8.09 2.44 -1.74
N PHE A 32 7.53 1.58 -0.89
CA PHE A 32 8.27 0.41 -0.43
C PHE A 32 8.45 -0.65 -1.51
N HIS A 33 7.50 -0.74 -2.42
CA HIS A 33 7.64 -1.66 -3.54
C HIS A 33 8.86 -1.30 -4.40
N TYR A 34 9.05 -0.02 -4.66
CA TYR A 34 10.16 0.45 -5.47
C TYR A 34 11.45 0.67 -4.68
N ASN A 35 11.35 0.71 -3.36
CA ASN A 35 12.49 0.89 -2.48
C ASN A 35 12.48 -0.16 -1.37
N PRO A 36 12.59 -1.45 -1.74
CA PRO A 36 12.37 -2.53 -0.77
C PRO A 36 13.41 -2.61 0.34
N HIS A 37 14.53 -1.96 0.18
CA HIS A 37 15.60 -1.96 1.20
C HIS A 37 15.61 -0.69 2.03
N PHE A 38 14.65 0.19 1.83
CA PHE A 38 14.57 1.44 2.58
C PHE A 38 14.32 1.15 4.06
N LEU A 39 15.07 1.83 4.91
CA LEU A 39 14.88 1.79 6.36
C LEU A 39 14.79 3.23 6.85
N GLY A 40 13.74 3.55 7.58
CA GLY A 40 13.61 4.91 8.04
C GLY A 40 12.48 5.09 9.03
N LYS A 41 12.48 6.25 9.66
CA LYS A 41 11.44 6.64 10.61
C LYS A 41 10.23 7.21 9.84
N THR A 42 9.13 7.37 10.56
CA THR A 42 7.91 7.93 9.98
C THR A 42 8.17 9.27 9.29
N GLY A 43 8.99 10.13 9.91
CA GLY A 43 9.30 11.42 9.32
C GLY A 43 10.04 11.33 8.00
N ASP A 44 10.97 10.38 7.92
CA ASP A 44 11.71 10.16 6.67
C ASP A 44 10.78 9.70 5.56
N ILE A 45 9.88 8.79 5.90
CA ILE A 45 8.92 8.26 4.93
C ILE A 45 7.96 9.36 4.50
N SER A 46 7.48 10.13 5.46
CA SER A 46 6.57 11.25 5.19
C SER A 46 7.19 12.23 4.19
N LEU A 47 8.45 12.58 4.40
CA LEU A 47 9.17 13.46 3.48
C LEU A 47 9.31 12.83 2.11
N ALA A 48 9.63 11.55 2.07
CA ALA A 48 9.87 10.86 0.81
C ALA A 48 8.63 10.82 -0.08
N ILE A 49 7.45 10.62 0.51
CA ILE A 49 6.23 10.56 -0.26
C ILE A 49 5.45 11.88 -0.29
N GLY A 50 5.91 12.89 0.44
CA GLY A 50 5.31 14.21 0.43
C GLY A 50 3.91 14.26 1.01
N ARG A 51 3.68 13.53 2.12
CA ARG A 51 2.37 13.47 2.75
C ARG A 51 2.44 13.84 4.21
N ASN A 52 1.28 14.17 4.78
CA ASN A 52 1.15 14.57 6.17
C ASN A 52 1.63 13.47 7.12
N PRO A 53 2.53 13.77 8.07
CA PRO A 53 3.08 12.75 8.97
C PRO A 53 2.04 11.98 9.78
N LYS A 54 0.96 12.63 10.21
CA LYS A 54 -0.08 11.95 10.98
C LYS A 54 -0.78 10.89 10.14
N LYS A 55 -1.11 11.23 8.90
CA LYS A 55 -1.75 10.29 8.00
C LYS A 55 -0.80 9.17 7.61
N VAL A 56 0.48 9.50 7.42
CA VAL A 56 1.50 8.51 7.11
C VAL A 56 1.67 7.55 8.28
N SER A 57 1.71 8.07 9.51
CA SER A 57 1.85 7.23 10.70
C SER A 57 0.70 6.23 10.79
N LYS A 58 -0.52 6.68 10.56
CA LYS A 58 -1.68 5.79 10.61
C LYS A 58 -1.62 4.75 9.50
N GLY A 59 -1.24 5.17 8.31
CA GLY A 59 -1.09 4.25 7.20
C GLY A 59 -0.04 3.19 7.46
N ILE A 60 1.08 3.60 8.04
CA ILE A 60 2.14 2.66 8.41
C ILE A 60 1.64 1.64 9.42
N ASP A 61 0.94 2.09 10.45
CA ASP A 61 0.39 1.19 11.47
C ASP A 61 -0.54 0.15 10.83
N ASP A 62 -1.40 0.60 9.93
CA ASP A 62 -2.31 -0.31 9.24
C ASP A 62 -1.53 -1.33 8.39
N LEU A 63 -0.48 -0.89 7.71
CA LEU A 63 0.31 -1.79 6.87
C LEU A 63 1.13 -2.79 7.71
N VAL A 64 1.51 -2.40 8.91
CA VAL A 64 2.14 -3.33 9.84
C VAL A 64 1.14 -4.41 10.24
N LEU A 65 -0.10 -4.02 10.55
CA LEU A 65 -1.14 -4.98 10.89
C LEU A 65 -1.43 -5.94 9.74
N GLN A 66 -1.29 -5.48 8.52
CA GLN A 66 -1.53 -6.31 7.34
C GLN A 66 -0.32 -7.17 6.97
N GLY A 67 0.77 -7.06 7.71
CA GLY A 67 1.95 -7.88 7.46
C GLY A 67 2.81 -7.41 6.30
N ILE A 68 2.68 -6.15 5.91
CA ILE A 68 3.45 -5.59 4.79
C ILE A 68 4.69 -4.88 5.29
N LEU A 69 4.57 -4.14 6.38
CA LEU A 69 5.70 -3.45 6.98
C LEU A 69 6.03 -4.07 8.32
N LYS A 70 7.29 -3.98 8.70
CA LYS A 70 7.78 -4.47 9.98
C LYS A 70 8.32 -3.29 10.79
N LYS A 71 7.96 -3.27 12.06
CA LYS A 71 8.46 -2.28 12.99
C LYS A 71 9.73 -2.81 13.65
N ASN A 72 10.79 -2.02 13.60
CA ASN A 72 12.06 -2.35 14.24
C ASN A 72 12.38 -1.25 15.23
N GLY A 73 12.53 -1.60 16.51
CA GLY A 73 12.74 -0.62 17.57
C GLY A 73 11.44 -0.19 18.19
N GLN A 74 11.50 0.79 19.07
CA GLN A 74 10.35 1.23 19.83
C GLN A 74 10.27 2.75 19.87
N LYS A 75 9.05 3.27 19.90
CA LYS A 75 8.78 4.69 20.06
C LYS A 75 9.58 5.54 19.08
N SER A 76 10.34 6.50 19.60
CA SER A 76 11.08 7.42 18.73
C SER A 76 12.22 6.78 17.96
N THR A 77 12.62 5.58 18.35
CA THR A 77 13.70 4.86 17.64
C THR A 77 13.14 3.89 16.61
N ALA A 78 11.83 3.81 16.45
CA ALA A 78 11.22 2.87 15.51
C ALA A 78 11.61 3.16 14.08
N ILE A 79 12.02 2.12 13.40
CA ILE A 79 12.37 2.16 11.98
C ILE A 79 11.49 1.14 11.26
N TRP A 80 10.98 1.53 10.12
CA TRP A 80 10.05 0.70 9.37
C TRP A 80 10.75 0.08 8.17
N SER A 81 10.41 -1.18 7.88
CA SER A 81 11.00 -1.88 6.75
C SER A 81 9.92 -2.66 6.00
N TYR A 82 10.20 -2.92 4.73
CA TYR A 82 9.30 -3.67 3.85
C TYR A 82 9.56 -5.15 4.06
N ALA A 83 8.57 -5.89 4.52
CA ALA A 83 8.76 -7.29 4.88
C ALA A 83 7.52 -8.15 4.65
N PRO A 84 6.90 -8.08 3.47
CA PRO A 84 5.73 -8.93 3.20
C PRO A 84 6.15 -10.37 2.93
N GLU A 85 5.29 -11.31 3.31
CA GLU A 85 5.48 -12.70 2.90
C GLU A 85 5.32 -12.83 1.39
N ALA A 86 5.80 -13.93 0.83
CA ALA A 86 5.79 -14.13 -0.61
C ALA A 86 4.41 -13.97 -1.23
N SER A 87 3.38 -14.49 -0.59
CA SER A 87 2.02 -14.39 -1.11
C SER A 87 1.52 -12.95 -1.11
N MET A 88 1.83 -12.20 -0.06
CA MET A 88 1.45 -10.80 0.00
C MET A 88 2.26 -9.98 -1.00
N HIS A 89 3.54 -10.28 -1.16
CA HIS A 89 4.37 -9.57 -2.12
C HIS A 89 3.82 -9.74 -3.54
N LYS A 90 3.33 -10.92 -3.86
CA LYS A 90 2.70 -11.17 -5.16
C LYS A 90 1.50 -10.26 -5.37
N LYS A 91 0.65 -10.16 -4.35
CA LYS A 91 -0.55 -9.31 -4.41
C LYS A 91 -0.18 -7.85 -4.58
N ILE A 92 0.84 -7.41 -3.87
CA ILE A 92 1.32 -6.03 -3.97
C ILE A 92 1.84 -5.76 -5.38
N THR A 93 2.65 -6.65 -5.91
CA THR A 93 3.21 -6.50 -7.25
C THR A 93 2.08 -6.41 -8.29
N GLN A 94 1.09 -7.28 -8.16
CA GLN A 94 -0.05 -7.28 -9.06
C GLN A 94 -0.84 -5.97 -8.96
N PHE A 95 -1.05 -5.50 -7.73
CA PHE A 95 -1.77 -4.25 -7.51
C PHE A 95 -1.03 -3.07 -8.15
N ILE A 96 0.27 -2.95 -7.91
CA ILE A 96 1.08 -1.86 -8.45
C ILE A 96 1.03 -1.88 -9.97
N LYS A 97 1.21 -3.05 -10.55
CA LYS A 97 1.20 -3.20 -12.00
C LYS A 97 -0.14 -2.74 -12.58
N THR A 98 -1.22 -3.11 -11.93
CA THR A 98 -2.56 -2.73 -12.39
C THR A 98 -2.80 -1.23 -12.20
N TYR A 99 -2.40 -0.71 -11.05
CA TYR A 99 -2.59 0.70 -10.73
C TYR A 99 -1.83 1.61 -11.70
N GLU A 100 -0.66 1.19 -12.12
CA GLU A 100 0.15 1.99 -13.04
C GLU A 100 -0.23 1.78 -14.50
N GLY A 101 -1.05 0.76 -14.77
CA GLY A 101 -1.55 0.54 -16.12
C GLY A 101 -2.67 1.52 -16.47
N PRO A 102 -2.82 1.87 -17.73
CA PRO A 102 -3.83 2.84 -18.14
C PRO A 102 -5.27 2.34 -18.03
N ASP A 103 -5.45 1.04 -18.10
CA ASP A 103 -6.81 0.49 -18.24
C ASP A 103 -7.62 0.50 -16.96
N LEU A 104 -7.01 0.13 -15.83
CA LEU A 104 -7.73 -0.04 -14.58
C LEU A 104 -7.41 1.00 -13.51
N ARG A 105 -6.53 1.93 -13.82
CA ARG A 105 -6.14 2.94 -12.83
C ARG A 105 -7.35 3.75 -12.35
N GLN A 106 -8.16 4.21 -13.28
CA GLN A 106 -9.33 5.01 -12.91
C GLN A 106 -10.32 4.20 -12.08
N TRP A 107 -10.46 2.93 -12.41
CA TRP A 107 -11.33 2.04 -11.65
C TRP A 107 -10.83 1.92 -10.19
N ILE A 108 -9.52 1.77 -10.01
CA ILE A 108 -8.94 1.70 -8.67
C ILE A 108 -9.20 2.99 -7.89
N VAL A 109 -8.97 4.12 -8.54
CA VAL A 109 -9.20 5.43 -7.91
C VAL A 109 -10.65 5.54 -7.44
N ASN A 110 -11.57 5.10 -8.28
CA ASN A 110 -13.00 5.13 -7.93
C ASN A 110 -13.30 4.22 -6.75
N GLN A 111 -12.66 3.05 -6.68
CA GLN A 111 -12.85 2.15 -5.54
C GLN A 111 -12.39 2.77 -4.23
N VAL A 112 -11.26 3.47 -4.27
CA VAL A 112 -10.74 4.14 -3.06
C VAL A 112 -11.70 5.23 -2.61
N ILE A 113 -12.19 6.02 -3.56
CA ILE A 113 -13.13 7.09 -3.25
C ILE A 113 -14.43 6.53 -2.67
N ARG A 114 -14.95 5.45 -3.26
CA ARG A 114 -16.18 4.81 -2.78
C ARG A 114 -16.04 4.26 -1.38
N GLY A 115 -14.84 3.86 -0.99
CA GLY A 115 -14.60 3.37 0.34
C GLY A 115 -14.89 4.39 1.43
N GLY A 116 -15.12 5.65 1.07
CA GLY A 116 -15.52 6.67 2.01
C GLY A 116 -14.41 7.14 2.90
N LYS A 117 -13.21 6.98 2.47
CA LYS A 117 -12.05 7.35 3.30
C LYS A 117 -11.25 8.52 2.70
#